data_0b12bae348f21221f1de764cb36757fa
#
_entry.id   0b12bae348f21221f1de764cb36757fa
#
_cell.length_a   1.000
_cell.length_b   1.000
_cell.length_c   1.000
_cell.angle_alpha   90.00
_cell.angle_beta   90.00
_cell.angle_gamma   90.00
#
_symmetry.space_group_name_H-M   'P 1'
#
loop_
_entity.id
_entity.type
_entity.pdbx_description
1 polymer ?
#
loop_
_entity_poly.entity_id
_entity_poly.type
_entity_poly.pdbx_seq_one_letter_code
_entity_poly.pdbx_strand_id
1 'polypeptide(L)'
;TPKPSSAASDVYKRQAILTVLVAIVTIGGLKSIAMVAGKIVPFMALVYMLTTAAVLIVFADQVPAAFALIIESAFNPTAAAGGFLGATVMLAMRSGIARGIFSNEAGLGSAPIVAAAAKTKWPAEQGLVSMTGTFIDTIIICTMTGLVLVVSGVWTGDLNGAAMTQSAFAMAFPAMAKYLLMIGLVLFAFTTILGWNYYGERCIEYLFGTKSIMPYRLVFIGLVASGAFLKLETIWVLADIVNGLMAIPNLIALLGLSGVVVAETKAYFTYWEKVRSRKKRIDIIGEPEYSE
;
A
#
# COMPACT_ATOMS: atom_id res chain seq x y z
N THR A 1 -6.49 -5.87 -34.96
CA THR A 1 -7.31 -5.74 -33.73
C THR A 1 -7.88 -7.11 -33.37
N PRO A 2 -7.60 -7.68 -32.18
CA PRO A 2 -8.25 -8.91 -31.74
C PRO A 2 -9.76 -8.70 -31.75
N LYS A 3 -10.51 -9.73 -32.18
CA LYS A 3 -11.97 -9.66 -32.13
C LYS A 3 -12.43 -9.33 -30.72
N PRO A 4 -13.41 -8.43 -30.51
CA PRO A 4 -13.88 -8.05 -29.18
C PRO A 4 -14.22 -9.24 -28.27
N SER A 5 -14.66 -10.35 -28.84
CA SER A 5 -14.97 -11.60 -28.13
C SER A 5 -13.74 -12.32 -27.54
N SER A 6 -12.56 -12.22 -28.17
CA SER A 6 -11.35 -12.87 -27.64
C SER A 6 -10.77 -12.09 -26.47
N ALA A 7 -10.74 -10.77 -26.53
CA ALA A 7 -10.27 -9.91 -25.44
C ALA A 7 -11.16 -10.05 -24.18
N ALA A 8 -12.48 -10.09 -24.35
CA ALA A 8 -13.40 -10.32 -23.26
C ALA A 8 -13.20 -11.71 -22.63
N SER A 9 -13.05 -12.78 -23.46
CA SER A 9 -12.76 -14.13 -22.97
C SER A 9 -11.47 -14.18 -22.13
N ASP A 10 -10.43 -13.44 -22.52
CA ASP A 10 -9.17 -13.43 -21.77
C ASP A 10 -9.28 -12.69 -20.42
N VAL A 11 -10.10 -11.65 -20.34
CA VAL A 11 -10.39 -10.97 -19.06
C VAL A 11 -11.09 -11.92 -18.11
N TYR A 12 -12.12 -12.63 -18.55
CA TYR A 12 -12.85 -13.59 -17.70
C TYR A 12 -11.98 -14.77 -17.26
N LYS A 13 -11.10 -15.29 -18.12
CA LYS A 13 -10.16 -16.36 -17.73
C LYS A 13 -9.19 -15.89 -16.65
N ARG A 14 -8.62 -14.69 -16.79
CA ARG A 14 -7.72 -14.11 -15.79
C ARG A 14 -8.43 -13.88 -14.46
N GLN A 15 -9.66 -13.36 -14.51
CA GLN A 15 -10.48 -13.15 -13.33
C GLN A 15 -10.81 -14.47 -12.64
N ALA A 16 -11.16 -15.52 -13.38
CA ALA A 16 -11.42 -16.83 -12.82
C ALA A 16 -10.18 -17.41 -12.10
N ILE A 17 -9.00 -17.32 -12.71
CA ILE A 17 -7.74 -17.77 -12.08
C ILE A 17 -7.50 -16.99 -10.79
N LEU A 18 -7.59 -15.65 -10.81
CA LEU A 18 -7.42 -14.82 -9.63
C LEU A 18 -8.42 -15.20 -8.53
N THR A 19 -9.69 -15.37 -8.88
CA THR A 19 -10.73 -15.74 -7.94
C THR A 19 -10.45 -17.09 -7.26
N VAL A 20 -10.01 -18.09 -8.03
CA VAL A 20 -9.64 -19.41 -7.49
C VAL A 20 -8.45 -19.29 -6.54
N LEU A 21 -7.41 -18.55 -6.91
CA LEU A 21 -6.25 -18.34 -6.04
C LEU A 21 -6.64 -17.63 -4.74
N VAL A 22 -7.47 -16.59 -4.83
CA VAL A 22 -8.00 -15.87 -3.66
C VAL A 22 -8.81 -16.82 -2.80
N ALA A 23 -9.70 -17.62 -3.38
CA ALA A 23 -10.54 -18.58 -2.65
C ALA A 23 -9.69 -19.60 -1.87
N ILE A 24 -8.66 -20.19 -2.49
CA ILE A 24 -7.77 -21.15 -1.84
C ILE A 24 -7.11 -20.55 -0.60
N VAL A 25 -6.62 -19.32 -0.71
CA VAL A 25 -5.89 -18.69 0.39
C VAL A 25 -6.84 -18.17 1.48
N THR A 26 -7.96 -17.56 1.11
CA THR A 26 -8.91 -16.96 2.06
C THR A 26 -9.69 -18.01 2.86
N ILE A 27 -10.05 -19.15 2.25
CA ILE A 27 -10.70 -20.27 2.96
C ILE A 27 -9.75 -20.83 4.02
N GLY A 28 -8.44 -20.85 3.78
CA GLY A 28 -7.43 -21.24 4.77
C GLY A 28 -7.27 -20.28 5.97
N GLY A 29 -7.90 -19.11 5.92
CA GLY A 29 -7.94 -18.11 7.00
C GLY A 29 -6.63 -17.39 7.26
N LEU A 30 -6.54 -16.71 8.42
CA LEU A 30 -5.44 -15.82 8.77
C LEU A 30 -4.05 -16.45 8.60
N LYS A 31 -3.87 -17.71 9.03
CA LYS A 31 -2.57 -18.38 8.91
C LYS A 31 -2.13 -18.55 7.46
N SER A 32 -3.07 -18.90 6.56
CA SER A 32 -2.82 -19.03 5.13
C SER A 32 -2.49 -17.67 4.51
N ILE A 33 -3.28 -16.65 4.81
CA ILE A 33 -3.08 -15.28 4.32
C ILE A 33 -1.70 -14.76 4.78
N ALA A 34 -1.36 -14.89 6.06
CA ALA A 34 -0.10 -14.42 6.60
C ALA A 34 1.11 -15.16 5.99
N MET A 35 1.01 -16.48 5.76
CA MET A 35 2.07 -17.28 5.15
C MET A 35 2.32 -16.86 3.69
N VAL A 36 1.25 -16.66 2.93
CA VAL A 36 1.32 -16.27 1.52
C VAL A 36 1.83 -14.84 1.39
N ALA A 37 1.24 -13.90 2.13
CA ALA A 37 1.64 -12.50 2.11
C ALA A 37 3.09 -12.33 2.60
N GLY A 38 3.49 -13.00 3.67
CA GLY A 38 4.85 -12.92 4.21
C GLY A 38 5.96 -13.36 3.25
N LYS A 39 5.64 -14.19 2.25
CA LYS A 39 6.58 -14.59 1.19
C LYS A 39 6.49 -13.72 -0.05
N ILE A 40 5.26 -13.41 -0.48
CA ILE A 40 5.01 -12.70 -1.73
C ILE A 40 5.38 -11.22 -1.61
N VAL A 41 4.99 -10.55 -0.52
CA VAL A 41 5.15 -9.09 -0.38
C VAL A 41 6.62 -8.65 -0.41
N PRO A 42 7.56 -9.26 0.34
CA PRO A 42 8.97 -8.86 0.27
C PRO A 42 9.57 -9.10 -1.12
N PHE A 43 9.24 -10.24 -1.74
CA PHE A 43 9.70 -10.57 -3.08
C PHE A 43 9.18 -9.57 -4.12
N MET A 44 7.88 -9.29 -4.08
CA MET A 44 7.21 -8.34 -4.94
C MET A 44 7.79 -6.93 -4.81
N ALA A 45 7.96 -6.45 -3.57
CA ALA A 45 8.52 -5.12 -3.29
C ALA A 45 9.96 -5.03 -3.82
N LEU A 46 10.79 -6.05 -3.58
CA LEU A 46 12.16 -6.08 -4.07
C LEU A 46 12.22 -6.05 -5.60
N VAL A 47 11.47 -6.92 -6.28
CA VAL A 47 11.43 -6.96 -7.76
C VAL A 47 10.96 -5.62 -8.33
N TYR A 48 9.91 -5.03 -7.75
CA TYR A 48 9.41 -3.74 -8.18
C TYR A 48 10.42 -2.61 -7.99
N MET A 49 11.05 -2.52 -6.80
CA MET A 49 12.08 -1.52 -6.53
C MET A 49 13.29 -1.66 -7.46
N LEU A 50 13.76 -2.89 -7.70
CA LEU A 50 14.87 -3.13 -8.61
C LEU A 50 14.52 -2.74 -10.06
N THR A 51 13.33 -3.09 -10.52
CA THR A 51 12.85 -2.72 -11.86
C THR A 51 12.74 -1.20 -12.01
N THR A 52 12.15 -0.54 -11.02
CA THR A 52 11.96 0.92 -11.03
C THR A 52 13.31 1.64 -10.95
N ALA A 53 14.23 1.15 -10.11
CA ALA A 53 15.60 1.67 -10.02
C ALA A 53 16.33 1.51 -11.35
N ALA A 54 16.20 0.37 -12.03
CA ALA A 54 16.80 0.16 -13.34
C ALA A 54 16.29 1.17 -14.39
N VAL A 55 14.98 1.47 -14.39
CA VAL A 55 14.42 2.54 -15.25
C VAL A 55 15.03 3.90 -14.91
N LEU A 56 15.11 4.25 -13.61
CA LEU A 56 15.69 5.52 -13.19
C LEU A 56 17.18 5.64 -13.53
N ILE A 57 17.94 4.52 -13.52
CA ILE A 57 19.34 4.50 -13.96
C ILE A 57 19.45 4.80 -15.46
N VAL A 58 18.55 4.25 -16.28
CA VAL A 58 18.51 4.55 -17.73
C VAL A 58 18.28 6.04 -18.00
N PHE A 59 17.47 6.69 -17.17
CA PHE A 59 17.16 8.12 -17.26
C PHE A 59 17.89 8.99 -16.21
N ALA A 60 19.05 8.55 -15.71
CA ALA A 60 19.73 9.18 -14.58
C ALA A 60 19.95 10.69 -14.75
N ASP A 61 20.32 11.12 -15.96
CA ASP A 61 20.57 12.54 -16.28
C ASP A 61 19.31 13.42 -16.16
N GLN A 62 18.11 12.83 -16.29
CA GLN A 62 16.83 13.54 -16.23
C GLN A 62 16.23 13.54 -14.81
N VAL A 63 16.70 12.68 -13.91
CA VAL A 63 16.15 12.55 -12.55
C VAL A 63 16.22 13.85 -11.75
N PRO A 64 17.34 14.63 -11.75
CA PRO A 64 17.38 15.90 -11.03
C PRO A 64 16.36 16.92 -11.55
N ALA A 65 16.21 17.02 -12.86
CA ALA A 65 15.24 17.93 -13.50
C ALA A 65 13.79 17.51 -13.20
N ALA A 66 13.50 16.22 -13.23
CA ALA A 66 12.18 15.69 -12.87
C ALA A 66 11.83 15.97 -11.39
N PHE A 67 12.78 15.80 -10.49
CA PHE A 67 12.59 16.12 -9.08
C PHE A 67 12.34 17.62 -8.86
N ALA A 68 13.13 18.48 -9.51
CA ALA A 68 12.92 19.92 -9.49
C ALA A 68 11.55 20.32 -10.03
N LEU A 69 11.10 19.71 -11.16
CA LEU A 69 9.79 19.94 -11.75
C LEU A 69 8.65 19.57 -10.78
N ILE A 70 8.76 18.44 -10.08
CA ILE A 70 7.76 18.01 -9.08
C ILE A 70 7.63 19.06 -7.97
N ILE A 71 8.76 19.50 -7.41
CA ILE A 71 8.77 20.50 -6.31
C ILE A 71 8.26 21.84 -6.81
N GLU A 72 8.78 22.33 -7.94
CA GLU A 72 8.37 23.61 -8.50
C GLU A 72 6.87 23.64 -8.81
N SER A 73 6.35 22.58 -9.44
CA SER A 73 4.92 22.49 -9.77
C SER A 73 4.04 22.39 -8.53
N ALA A 74 4.53 21.82 -7.43
CA ALA A 74 3.78 21.73 -6.18
C ALA A 74 3.62 23.12 -5.50
N PHE A 75 4.61 23.99 -5.61
CA PHE A 75 4.61 25.32 -4.97
C PHE A 75 4.29 26.47 -5.93
N ASN A 76 4.46 26.29 -7.23
CA ASN A 76 4.16 27.29 -8.26
C ASN A 76 3.13 26.77 -9.28
N PRO A 77 1.88 26.61 -8.90
CA PRO A 77 0.84 26.06 -9.77
C PRO A 77 0.55 26.91 -11.01
N THR A 78 0.99 28.17 -11.05
CA THR A 78 0.82 29.08 -12.18
C THR A 78 1.66 28.74 -13.40
N ALA A 79 2.78 28.04 -13.22
CA ALA A 79 3.65 27.65 -14.33
C ALA A 79 3.11 26.49 -15.16
N ALA A 80 2.25 25.65 -14.59
CA ALA A 80 1.79 24.40 -15.19
C ALA A 80 0.49 24.50 -16.01
N ALA A 81 -0.29 25.58 -15.90
CA ALA A 81 -1.61 25.66 -16.56
C ALA A 81 -2.04 27.08 -16.88
N GLY A 82 -1.96 27.48 -18.14
CA GLY A 82 -2.59 28.69 -18.60
C GLY A 82 -4.09 28.76 -18.28
N GLY A 83 -4.50 29.65 -17.37
CA GLY A 83 -5.86 30.16 -17.26
C GLY A 83 -6.92 29.39 -16.46
N PHE A 84 -6.71 28.12 -16.03
CA PHE A 84 -7.70 27.31 -15.30
C PHE A 84 -7.25 26.91 -13.87
N LEU A 85 -6.58 27.76 -13.17
CA LEU A 85 -5.63 27.44 -12.10
C LEU A 85 -6.21 26.93 -10.78
N GLY A 86 -7.31 27.48 -10.31
CA GLY A 86 -7.81 27.14 -8.97
C GLY A 86 -8.43 25.73 -8.88
N ALA A 87 -9.19 25.35 -9.88
CA ALA A 87 -9.88 24.06 -9.91
C ALA A 87 -8.94 22.88 -10.14
N THR A 88 -7.91 23.05 -10.99
CA THR A 88 -6.92 22.01 -11.30
C THR A 88 -5.97 21.75 -10.16
N VAL A 89 -5.50 22.78 -9.45
CA VAL A 89 -4.65 22.64 -8.26
C VAL A 89 -5.41 21.93 -7.14
N MET A 90 -6.63 22.35 -6.85
CA MET A 90 -7.46 21.70 -5.83
C MET A 90 -7.73 20.22 -6.19
N LEU A 91 -7.99 19.92 -7.46
CA LEU A 91 -8.20 18.55 -7.93
C LEU A 91 -6.91 17.71 -7.79
N ALA A 92 -5.76 18.26 -8.15
CA ALA A 92 -4.46 17.59 -8.02
C ALA A 92 -4.13 17.32 -6.54
N MET A 93 -4.30 18.30 -5.66
CA MET A 93 -4.10 18.14 -4.22
C MET A 93 -5.05 17.09 -3.64
N ARG A 94 -6.34 17.18 -3.97
CA ARG A 94 -7.36 16.22 -3.51
C ARG A 94 -7.00 14.80 -3.98
N SER A 95 -6.67 14.63 -5.26
CA SER A 95 -6.33 13.31 -5.81
C SER A 95 -5.04 12.77 -5.23
N GLY A 96 -4.00 13.60 -5.09
CA GLY A 96 -2.72 13.20 -4.50
C GLY A 96 -2.86 12.77 -3.05
N ILE A 97 -3.57 13.55 -2.21
CA ILE A 97 -3.83 13.22 -0.81
C ILE A 97 -4.66 11.94 -0.71
N ALA A 98 -5.75 11.83 -1.48
CA ALA A 98 -6.62 10.66 -1.45
C ALA A 98 -5.86 9.37 -1.84
N ARG A 99 -5.03 9.42 -2.89
CA ARG A 99 -4.24 8.24 -3.33
C ARG A 99 -3.13 7.91 -2.35
N GLY A 100 -2.44 8.90 -1.76
CA GLY A 100 -1.42 8.69 -0.74
C GLY A 100 -2.00 8.04 0.53
N ILE A 101 -3.11 8.57 1.06
CA ILE A 101 -3.79 8.01 2.23
C ILE A 101 -4.30 6.60 1.94
N PHE A 102 -4.83 6.35 0.74
CA PHE A 102 -5.29 5.03 0.34
C PHE A 102 -4.15 4.00 0.31
N SER A 103 -2.98 4.37 -0.21
CA SER A 103 -1.82 3.49 -0.31
C SER A 103 -1.25 3.11 1.06
N ASN A 104 -1.02 4.09 1.92
CA ASN A 104 -0.40 3.88 3.23
C ASN A 104 -1.38 3.59 4.38
N GLU A 105 -2.69 3.63 4.10
CA GLU A 105 -3.79 3.39 5.05
C GLU A 105 -3.77 4.31 6.30
N ALA A 106 -2.99 5.40 6.28
CA ALA A 106 -2.82 6.28 7.41
C ALA A 106 -4.13 7.02 7.75
N GLY A 107 -4.62 6.83 8.96
CA GLY A 107 -5.86 7.47 9.42
C GLY A 107 -7.14 6.81 8.96
N LEU A 108 -7.12 5.75 8.15
CA LEU A 108 -8.31 5.02 7.70
C LEU A 108 -8.86 4.04 8.73
N GLY A 109 -8.02 3.56 9.68
CA GLY A 109 -8.43 2.57 10.67
C GLY A 109 -8.26 1.11 10.24
N SER A 110 -7.86 0.84 8.99
CA SER A 110 -7.58 -0.51 8.49
C SER A 110 -6.25 -1.07 9.01
N ALA A 111 -5.18 -0.29 8.97
CA ALA A 111 -3.86 -0.71 9.47
C ALA A 111 -3.86 -1.22 10.92
N PRO A 112 -4.57 -0.60 11.89
CA PRO A 112 -4.69 -1.12 13.25
C PRO A 112 -5.30 -2.51 13.36
N ILE A 113 -6.15 -2.92 12.43
CA ILE A 113 -6.80 -4.25 12.43
C ILE A 113 -5.75 -5.37 12.28
N VAL A 114 -4.79 -5.19 11.39
CA VAL A 114 -3.67 -6.15 11.24
C VAL A 114 -2.68 -6.00 12.38
N ALA A 115 -2.37 -4.77 12.78
CA ALA A 115 -1.45 -4.50 13.87
C ALA A 115 -1.89 -5.16 15.18
N ALA A 116 -3.20 -5.25 15.44
CA ALA A 116 -3.76 -5.93 16.61
C ALA A 116 -3.45 -7.44 16.67
N ALA A 117 -3.13 -8.06 15.54
CA ALA A 117 -2.74 -9.48 15.49
C ALA A 117 -1.24 -9.71 15.77
N ALA A 118 -0.45 -8.66 15.93
CA ALA A 118 0.98 -8.76 16.16
C ALA A 118 1.30 -9.35 17.54
N LYS A 119 2.33 -10.21 17.58
CA LYS A 119 2.83 -10.80 18.82
C LYS A 119 3.94 -9.92 19.42
N THR A 120 3.55 -8.84 20.06
CA THR A 120 4.47 -7.92 20.73
C THR A 120 4.04 -7.67 22.17
N LYS A 121 4.97 -7.26 23.01
CA LYS A 121 4.71 -6.85 24.41
C LYS A 121 4.35 -5.36 24.53
N TRP A 122 4.74 -4.57 23.53
CA TRP A 122 4.61 -3.12 23.56
C TRP A 122 3.85 -2.61 22.36
N PRO A 123 2.73 -1.92 22.51
CA PRO A 123 2.01 -1.29 21.39
C PRO A 123 2.90 -0.35 20.57
N ALA A 124 3.78 0.40 21.24
CA ALA A 124 4.72 1.32 20.58
C ALA A 124 5.71 0.59 19.67
N GLU A 125 6.15 -0.63 20.01
CA GLU A 125 7.01 -1.45 19.15
C GLU A 125 6.32 -1.78 17.83
N GLN A 126 5.05 -2.23 17.88
CA GLN A 126 4.27 -2.48 16.69
C GLN A 126 4.03 -1.21 15.87
N GLY A 127 3.81 -0.08 16.52
CA GLY A 127 3.70 1.23 15.86
C GLY A 127 4.95 1.57 15.06
N LEU A 128 6.14 1.37 15.61
CA LEU A 128 7.41 1.58 14.92
C LEU A 128 7.59 0.64 13.72
N VAL A 129 7.20 -0.63 13.86
CA VAL A 129 7.22 -1.60 12.73
C VAL A 129 6.26 -1.17 11.63
N SER A 130 5.03 -0.78 11.97
CA SER A 130 4.04 -0.32 10.99
C SER A 130 4.49 0.95 10.25
N MET A 131 5.19 1.85 10.96
CA MET A 131 5.76 3.06 10.35
C MET A 131 6.79 2.74 9.25
N THR A 132 7.57 1.67 9.39
CA THR A 132 8.53 1.26 8.34
C THR A 132 7.82 0.82 7.07
N GLY A 133 6.66 0.17 7.18
CA GLY A 133 5.83 -0.19 6.03
C GLY A 133 5.36 1.04 5.26
N THR A 134 4.81 2.02 5.96
CA THR A 134 4.38 3.31 5.38
C THR A 134 5.55 4.05 4.72
N PHE A 135 6.73 4.04 5.36
CA PHE A 135 7.94 4.66 4.80
C PHE A 135 8.37 3.99 3.48
N ILE A 136 8.42 2.66 3.46
CA ILE A 136 8.79 1.91 2.24
C ILE A 136 7.79 2.15 1.12
N ASP A 137 6.49 2.04 1.42
CA ASP A 137 5.43 2.23 0.43
C ASP A 137 5.43 3.65 -0.13
N THR A 138 5.33 4.65 0.72
CA THR A 138 5.07 6.02 0.29
C THR A 138 6.35 6.77 -0.08
N ILE A 139 7.39 6.69 0.77
CA ILE A 139 8.61 7.48 0.53
C ILE A 139 9.50 6.81 -0.50
N ILE A 140 9.60 5.47 -0.52
CA ILE A 140 10.46 4.79 -1.48
C ILE A 140 9.67 4.44 -2.76
N ILE A 141 8.69 3.55 -2.68
CA ILE A 141 8.03 2.98 -3.86
C ILE A 141 7.25 4.03 -4.64
N CYS A 142 6.43 4.84 -3.97
CA CYS A 142 5.63 5.87 -4.65
C CYS A 142 6.51 6.97 -5.24
N THR A 143 7.59 7.39 -4.55
CA THR A 143 8.53 8.39 -5.09
C THR A 143 9.26 7.86 -6.32
N MET A 144 9.77 6.63 -6.26
CA MET A 144 10.43 6.00 -7.42
C MET A 144 9.47 5.90 -8.61
N THR A 145 8.24 5.46 -8.37
CA THR A 145 7.21 5.35 -9.42
C THR A 145 6.87 6.72 -10.01
N GLY A 146 6.66 7.72 -9.16
CA GLY A 146 6.38 9.10 -9.59
C GLY A 146 7.52 9.67 -10.45
N LEU A 147 8.77 9.47 -10.03
CA LEU A 147 9.94 9.89 -10.80
C LEU A 147 10.00 9.21 -12.17
N VAL A 148 9.76 7.90 -12.25
CA VAL A 148 9.71 7.18 -13.53
C VAL A 148 8.66 7.77 -14.46
N LEU A 149 7.46 8.10 -13.96
CA LEU A 149 6.41 8.71 -14.77
C LEU A 149 6.81 10.12 -15.27
N VAL A 150 7.48 10.89 -14.43
CA VAL A 150 7.89 12.26 -14.77
C VAL A 150 9.07 12.27 -15.75
N VAL A 151 10.12 11.47 -15.50
CA VAL A 151 11.28 11.40 -16.43
C VAL A 151 10.91 10.85 -17.80
N SER A 152 9.93 9.95 -17.88
CA SER A 152 9.46 9.40 -19.15
C SER A 152 8.53 10.34 -19.91
N GLY A 153 8.00 11.39 -19.29
CA GLY A 153 7.07 12.33 -19.92
C GLY A 153 5.67 11.77 -20.23
N VAL A 154 5.40 10.50 -19.92
CA VAL A 154 4.11 9.84 -20.25
C VAL A 154 2.91 10.43 -19.52
N TRP A 155 3.15 11.15 -18.43
CA TRP A 155 2.11 11.82 -17.63
C TRP A 155 1.43 12.98 -18.37
N THR A 156 2.02 13.50 -19.44
CA THR A 156 1.43 14.57 -20.26
C THR A 156 0.43 14.07 -21.30
N GLY A 157 0.30 12.75 -21.46
CA GLY A 157 -0.61 12.13 -22.43
C GLY A 157 -1.94 11.69 -21.81
N ASP A 158 -2.76 10.98 -22.60
CA ASP A 158 -4.10 10.53 -22.20
C ASP A 158 -4.11 9.19 -21.45
N LEU A 159 -2.94 8.58 -21.20
CA LEU A 159 -2.84 7.29 -20.54
C LEU A 159 -3.07 7.43 -19.03
N ASN A 160 -3.77 6.47 -18.44
CA ASN A 160 -4.07 6.44 -17.02
C ASN A 160 -3.65 5.12 -16.35
N GLY A 161 -3.36 5.18 -15.05
CA GLY A 161 -3.12 4.02 -14.20
C GLY A 161 -2.01 3.09 -14.72
N ALA A 162 -2.31 1.80 -14.79
CA ALA A 162 -1.34 0.77 -15.19
C ALA A 162 -0.81 0.94 -16.63
N ALA A 163 -1.63 1.46 -17.56
CA ALA A 163 -1.20 1.71 -18.94
C ALA A 163 -0.14 2.80 -19.01
N MET A 164 -0.27 3.85 -18.21
CA MET A 164 0.74 4.93 -18.09
C MET A 164 2.07 4.37 -17.57
N THR A 165 2.04 3.59 -16.50
CA THR A 165 3.25 2.97 -15.93
C THR A 165 3.89 2.00 -16.91
N GLN A 166 3.09 1.22 -17.64
CA GLN A 166 3.59 0.32 -18.69
C GLN A 166 4.30 1.07 -19.81
N SER A 167 3.74 2.19 -20.25
CA SER A 167 4.35 3.04 -21.27
C SER A 167 5.68 3.61 -20.78
N ALA A 168 5.75 4.09 -19.54
CA ALA A 168 6.98 4.58 -18.95
C ALA A 168 8.09 3.51 -18.89
N PHE A 169 7.76 2.31 -18.45
CA PHE A 169 8.71 1.19 -18.42
C PHE A 169 9.13 0.74 -19.81
N ALA A 170 8.24 0.80 -20.80
CA ALA A 170 8.53 0.43 -22.18
C ALA A 170 9.55 1.37 -22.84
N MET A 171 9.67 2.61 -22.39
CA MET A 171 10.71 3.52 -22.89
C MET A 171 12.12 3.07 -22.48
N ALA A 172 12.28 2.49 -21.28
CA ALA A 172 13.55 1.95 -20.85
C ALA A 172 13.79 0.50 -21.31
N PHE A 173 12.75 -0.34 -21.25
CA PHE A 173 12.82 -1.77 -21.54
C PHE A 173 11.69 -2.24 -22.45
N PRO A 174 11.67 -1.92 -23.76
CA PRO A 174 10.55 -2.18 -24.66
C PRO A 174 10.07 -3.64 -24.68
N ALA A 175 11.00 -4.60 -24.66
CA ALA A 175 10.68 -6.03 -24.71
C ALA A 175 10.17 -6.60 -23.39
N MET A 176 10.59 -6.06 -22.24
CA MET A 176 10.34 -6.64 -20.92
C MET A 176 9.26 -5.90 -20.10
N ALA A 177 9.00 -4.62 -20.39
CA ALA A 177 8.11 -3.76 -19.61
C ALA A 177 6.74 -4.40 -19.36
N LYS A 178 6.13 -4.99 -20.37
CA LYS A 178 4.83 -5.65 -20.26
C LYS A 178 4.84 -6.78 -19.24
N TYR A 179 5.87 -7.61 -19.23
CA TYR A 179 5.95 -8.77 -18.33
C TYR A 179 6.28 -8.34 -16.90
N LEU A 180 7.24 -7.43 -16.74
CA LEU A 180 7.64 -6.91 -15.43
C LEU A 180 6.47 -6.24 -14.72
N LEU A 181 5.75 -5.37 -15.43
CA LEU A 181 4.60 -4.69 -14.85
C LEU A 181 3.43 -5.66 -14.60
N MET A 182 3.18 -6.61 -15.53
CA MET A 182 2.12 -7.58 -15.37
C MET A 182 2.34 -8.45 -14.11
N ILE A 183 3.56 -8.95 -13.90
CA ILE A 183 3.91 -9.73 -12.71
C ILE A 183 3.73 -8.87 -11.45
N GLY A 184 4.26 -7.65 -11.45
CA GLY A 184 4.12 -6.72 -10.35
C GLY A 184 2.65 -6.46 -10.00
N LEU A 185 1.83 -6.06 -10.97
CA LEU A 185 0.41 -5.75 -10.77
C LEU A 185 -0.40 -6.96 -10.27
N VAL A 186 -0.14 -8.16 -10.82
CA VAL A 186 -0.84 -9.38 -10.36
C VAL A 186 -0.50 -9.67 -8.90
N LEU A 187 0.77 -9.58 -8.51
CA LEU A 187 1.18 -9.83 -7.13
C LEU A 187 0.65 -8.75 -6.18
N PHE A 188 0.72 -7.46 -6.55
CA PHE A 188 0.16 -6.37 -5.77
C PHE A 188 -1.35 -6.50 -5.60
N ALA A 189 -2.09 -6.73 -6.68
CA ALA A 189 -3.54 -6.90 -6.61
C ALA A 189 -3.93 -8.11 -5.75
N PHE A 190 -3.26 -9.25 -5.92
CA PHE A 190 -3.52 -10.46 -5.17
C PHE A 190 -3.30 -10.26 -3.66
N THR A 191 -2.14 -9.70 -3.27
CA THR A 191 -1.83 -9.47 -1.85
C THR A 191 -2.75 -8.42 -1.22
N THR A 192 -3.11 -7.37 -1.95
CA THR A 192 -4.07 -6.37 -1.51
C THR A 192 -5.46 -6.98 -1.27
N ILE A 193 -5.96 -7.80 -2.19
CA ILE A 193 -7.24 -8.52 -2.00
C ILE A 193 -7.21 -9.38 -0.74
N LEU A 194 -6.11 -10.09 -0.48
CA LEU A 194 -5.97 -10.91 0.72
C LEU A 194 -5.96 -10.06 2.01
N GLY A 195 -5.28 -8.92 2.01
CA GLY A 195 -5.27 -7.97 3.13
C GLY A 195 -6.67 -7.43 3.43
N TRP A 196 -7.35 -6.92 2.43
CA TRP A 196 -8.71 -6.38 2.57
C TRP A 196 -9.74 -7.45 2.98
N ASN A 197 -9.59 -8.70 2.51
CA ASN A 197 -10.41 -9.81 3.02
C ASN A 197 -10.26 -9.98 4.52
N TYR A 198 -9.03 -9.92 5.03
CA TYR A 198 -8.76 -10.05 6.46
C TYR A 198 -9.38 -8.91 7.27
N TYR A 199 -9.26 -7.66 6.81
CA TYR A 199 -9.88 -6.51 7.47
C TYR A 199 -11.39 -6.69 7.62
N GLY A 200 -12.07 -7.02 6.52
CA GLY A 200 -13.50 -7.23 6.55
C GLY A 200 -13.91 -8.45 7.38
N GLU A 201 -13.12 -9.53 7.36
CA GLU A 201 -13.34 -10.70 8.22
C GLU A 201 -13.32 -10.34 9.71
N ARG A 202 -12.36 -9.51 10.14
CA ARG A 202 -12.29 -9.04 11.53
C ARG A 202 -13.47 -8.14 11.90
N CYS A 203 -13.88 -7.27 11.00
CA CYS A 203 -15.04 -6.41 11.22
C CYS A 203 -16.34 -7.20 11.35
N ILE A 204 -16.58 -8.17 10.45
CA ILE A 204 -17.79 -8.98 10.47
C ILE A 204 -17.82 -9.91 11.68
N GLU A 205 -16.66 -10.46 12.06
CA GLU A 205 -16.55 -11.27 13.28
C GLU A 205 -16.87 -10.45 14.54
N TYR A 206 -16.41 -9.22 14.61
CA TYR A 206 -16.71 -8.31 15.72
C TYR A 206 -18.21 -8.02 15.83
N LEU A 207 -18.88 -7.79 14.70
CA LEU A 207 -20.31 -7.42 14.68
C LEU A 207 -21.25 -8.61 14.89
N PHE A 208 -20.94 -9.79 14.30
CA PHE A 208 -21.86 -10.93 14.19
C PHE A 208 -21.29 -12.25 14.76
N GLY A 209 -20.07 -12.19 15.32
CA GLY A 209 -19.40 -13.34 15.89
C GLY A 209 -18.74 -14.26 14.85
N THR A 210 -18.07 -15.30 15.36
CA THR A 210 -17.22 -16.21 14.54
C THR A 210 -17.97 -16.99 13.48
N LYS A 211 -19.26 -17.24 13.67
CA LYS A 211 -20.11 -17.98 12.70
C LYS A 211 -20.32 -17.22 11.39
N SER A 212 -20.15 -15.91 11.39
CA SER A 212 -20.30 -15.04 10.21
C SER A 212 -19.08 -15.03 9.28
N ILE A 213 -17.95 -15.59 9.72
CA ILE A 213 -16.69 -15.58 8.95
C ILE A 213 -16.84 -16.33 7.62
N MET A 214 -17.40 -17.56 7.66
CA MET A 214 -17.52 -18.37 6.43
C MET A 214 -18.51 -17.77 5.41
N PRO A 215 -19.71 -17.35 5.79
CA PRO A 215 -20.60 -16.61 4.89
C PRO A 215 -19.94 -15.36 4.30
N TYR A 216 -19.20 -14.59 5.09
CA TYR A 216 -18.47 -13.41 4.62
C TYR A 216 -17.43 -13.78 3.56
N ARG A 217 -16.60 -14.82 3.77
CA ARG A 217 -15.61 -15.28 2.80
C ARG A 217 -16.24 -15.66 1.46
N LEU A 218 -17.38 -16.37 1.49
CA LEU A 218 -18.09 -16.75 0.28
C LEU A 218 -18.61 -15.52 -0.49
N VAL A 219 -19.21 -14.55 0.22
CA VAL A 219 -19.66 -13.28 -0.39
C VAL A 219 -18.48 -12.52 -0.95
N PHE A 220 -17.37 -12.41 -0.21
CA PHE A 220 -16.17 -11.72 -0.66
C PHE A 220 -15.58 -12.34 -1.93
N ILE A 221 -15.46 -13.67 -1.99
CA ILE A 221 -15.00 -14.40 -3.20
C ILE A 221 -15.94 -14.13 -4.38
N GLY A 222 -17.25 -14.12 -4.14
CA GLY A 222 -18.26 -13.77 -5.16
C GLY A 222 -18.09 -12.34 -5.68
N LEU A 223 -17.81 -11.37 -4.79
CA LEU A 223 -17.53 -9.99 -5.17
C LEU A 223 -16.23 -9.88 -5.96
N VAL A 224 -15.16 -10.59 -5.57
CA VAL A 224 -13.93 -10.67 -6.36
C VAL A 224 -14.23 -11.21 -7.76
N ALA A 225 -15.01 -12.28 -7.89
CA ALA A 225 -15.39 -12.84 -9.19
C ALA A 225 -16.16 -11.83 -10.05
N SER A 226 -16.98 -10.97 -9.45
CA SER A 226 -17.78 -9.96 -10.15
C SER A 226 -16.96 -8.78 -10.66
N GLY A 227 -15.70 -8.61 -10.24
CA GLY A 227 -14.86 -7.47 -10.60
C GLY A 227 -14.66 -7.25 -12.10
N ALA A 228 -14.73 -8.32 -12.91
CA ALA A 228 -14.62 -8.22 -14.36
C ALA A 228 -15.84 -7.52 -15.03
N PHE A 229 -16.96 -7.40 -14.32
CA PHE A 229 -18.21 -6.81 -14.83
C PHE A 229 -18.39 -5.36 -14.40
N LEU A 230 -17.56 -4.86 -13.51
CA LEU A 230 -17.70 -3.54 -12.92
C LEU A 230 -16.89 -2.47 -13.67
N LYS A 231 -17.42 -1.26 -13.77
CA LYS A 231 -16.71 -0.12 -14.35
C LYS A 231 -15.72 0.43 -13.32
N LEU A 232 -14.46 0.57 -13.74
CA LEU A 232 -13.36 1.03 -12.88
C LEU A 232 -13.64 2.39 -12.23
N GLU A 233 -14.17 3.34 -12.98
CA GLU A 233 -14.49 4.70 -12.49
C GLU A 233 -15.51 4.66 -11.33
N THR A 234 -16.57 3.88 -11.47
CA THR A 234 -17.59 3.73 -10.42
C THR A 234 -16.99 3.13 -9.15
N ILE A 235 -16.11 2.13 -9.29
CA ILE A 235 -15.44 1.51 -8.15
C ILE A 235 -14.51 2.49 -7.44
N TRP A 236 -13.78 3.33 -8.17
CA TRP A 236 -12.93 4.36 -7.57
C TRP A 236 -13.73 5.38 -6.76
N VAL A 237 -14.85 5.87 -7.29
CA VAL A 237 -15.73 6.80 -6.56
C VAL A 237 -16.29 6.15 -5.28
N LEU A 238 -16.75 4.90 -5.38
CA LEU A 238 -17.24 4.16 -4.22
C LEU A 238 -16.14 3.95 -3.17
N ALA A 239 -14.95 3.58 -3.60
CA ALA A 239 -13.79 3.40 -2.71
C ALA A 239 -13.44 4.70 -1.97
N ASP A 240 -13.45 5.85 -2.65
CA ASP A 240 -13.18 7.15 -2.04
C ASP A 240 -14.23 7.52 -0.98
N ILE A 241 -15.52 7.27 -1.25
CA ILE A 241 -16.60 7.51 -0.30
C ILE A 241 -16.42 6.62 0.94
N VAL A 242 -16.20 5.32 0.75
CA VAL A 242 -16.07 4.36 1.86
C VAL A 242 -14.82 4.67 2.69
N ASN A 243 -13.69 4.99 2.06
CA ASN A 243 -12.47 5.40 2.76
C ASN A 243 -12.70 6.66 3.62
N GLY A 244 -13.41 7.65 3.09
CA GLY A 244 -13.80 8.84 3.86
C GLY A 244 -14.64 8.49 5.08
N LEU A 245 -15.61 7.57 4.93
CA LEU A 245 -16.45 7.09 6.03
C LEU A 245 -15.65 6.28 7.06
N MET A 246 -14.64 5.52 6.66
CA MET A 246 -13.75 4.79 7.56
C MET A 246 -12.84 5.73 8.37
N ALA A 247 -12.37 6.82 7.76
CA ALA A 247 -11.47 7.77 8.41
C ALA A 247 -12.14 8.49 9.60
N ILE A 248 -13.43 8.84 9.51
CA ILE A 248 -14.13 9.62 10.52
C ILE A 248 -14.08 8.96 11.91
N PRO A 249 -14.58 7.71 12.10
CA PRO A 249 -14.56 7.08 13.42
C PRO A 249 -13.15 6.81 13.91
N ASN A 250 -12.21 6.51 13.02
CA ASN A 250 -10.82 6.28 13.40
C ASN A 250 -10.14 7.56 13.92
N LEU A 251 -10.35 8.70 13.26
CA LEU A 251 -9.81 9.98 13.71
C LEU A 251 -10.38 10.40 15.06
N ILE A 252 -11.68 10.18 15.29
CA ILE A 252 -12.31 10.42 16.60
C ILE A 252 -11.64 9.54 17.68
N ALA A 253 -11.43 8.25 17.39
CA ALA A 253 -10.77 7.35 18.31
C ALA A 253 -9.31 7.75 18.59
N LEU A 254 -8.55 8.14 17.58
CA LEU A 254 -7.16 8.60 17.74
C LEU A 254 -7.06 9.87 18.59
N LEU A 255 -7.95 10.83 18.39
CA LEU A 255 -8.00 12.03 19.22
C LEU A 255 -8.35 11.69 20.67
N GLY A 256 -9.36 10.83 20.88
CA GLY A 256 -9.78 10.41 22.23
C GLY A 256 -8.72 9.60 22.96
N LEU A 257 -7.94 8.79 22.25
CA LEU A 257 -6.89 7.93 22.82
C LEU A 257 -5.49 8.57 22.77
N SER A 258 -5.35 9.81 22.32
CA SER A 258 -4.05 10.48 22.18
C SER A 258 -3.21 10.45 23.47
N GLY A 259 -3.83 10.65 24.63
CA GLY A 259 -3.17 10.57 25.95
C GLY A 259 -2.61 9.17 26.24
N VAL A 260 -3.34 8.11 25.87
CA VAL A 260 -2.90 6.72 26.03
C VAL A 260 -1.71 6.44 25.12
N VAL A 261 -1.77 6.87 23.84
CA VAL A 261 -0.67 6.70 22.89
C VAL A 261 0.61 7.35 23.40
N VAL A 262 0.51 8.57 23.93
CA VAL A 262 1.67 9.29 24.50
C VAL A 262 2.23 8.56 25.73
N ALA A 263 1.36 8.07 26.62
CA ALA A 263 1.78 7.36 27.84
C ALA A 263 2.51 6.05 27.51
N GLU A 264 1.94 5.21 26.63
CA GLU A 264 2.54 3.95 26.19
C GLU A 264 3.87 4.16 25.45
N THR A 265 3.95 5.18 24.61
CA THR A 265 5.17 5.53 23.89
C THR A 265 6.27 5.96 24.84
N LYS A 266 5.97 6.81 25.83
CA LYS A 266 6.92 7.21 26.87
C LYS A 266 7.40 6.04 27.71
N ALA A 267 6.49 5.16 28.11
CA ALA A 267 6.82 3.96 28.90
C ALA A 267 7.78 3.05 28.12
N TYR A 268 7.53 2.82 26.82
CA TYR A 268 8.39 2.04 25.95
C TYR A 268 9.81 2.61 25.86
N PHE A 269 9.96 3.90 25.54
CA PHE A 269 11.28 4.50 25.41
C PHE A 269 12.02 4.55 26.75
N THR A 270 11.35 4.85 27.86
CA THR A 270 11.94 4.81 29.21
C THR A 270 12.45 3.41 29.56
N TYR A 271 11.71 2.37 29.21
CA TYR A 271 12.16 0.99 29.38
C TYR A 271 13.46 0.73 28.60
N TRP A 272 13.51 1.09 27.32
CA TRP A 272 14.68 0.86 26.49
C TRP A 272 15.90 1.69 26.88
N GLU A 273 15.71 2.90 27.37
CA GLU A 273 16.81 3.69 27.95
C GLU A 273 17.43 2.99 29.15
N LYS A 274 16.62 2.44 30.06
CA LYS A 274 17.11 1.66 31.21
C LYS A 274 17.86 0.40 30.76
N VAL A 275 17.33 -0.33 29.78
CA VAL A 275 17.98 -1.53 29.22
C VAL A 275 19.33 -1.17 28.58
N ARG A 276 19.37 -0.11 27.78
CA ARG A 276 20.58 0.38 27.13
C ARG A 276 21.62 0.85 28.12
N SER A 277 21.21 1.58 29.15
CA SER A 277 22.11 2.04 30.23
C SER A 277 22.68 0.89 31.04
N ARG A 278 21.86 -0.15 31.32
CA ARG A 278 22.31 -1.35 32.01
C ARG A 278 23.33 -2.13 31.15
N LYS A 279 23.07 -2.31 29.86
CA LYS A 279 24.01 -2.97 28.96
C LYS A 279 25.34 -2.21 28.88
N LYS A 280 25.31 -0.90 28.69
CA LYS A 280 26.51 -0.06 28.69
C LYS A 280 27.32 -0.15 30.00
N ARG A 281 26.64 -0.30 31.15
CA ARG A 281 27.31 -0.49 32.45
C ARG A 281 27.98 -1.85 32.52
N ILE A 282 27.36 -2.93 32.04
CA ILE A 282 27.94 -4.27 31.96
C ILE A 282 29.17 -4.29 31.06
N ASP A 283 29.07 -3.66 29.87
CA ASP A 283 30.19 -3.56 28.94
C ASP A 283 31.39 -2.77 29.51
N ILE A 284 31.18 -1.84 30.46
CA ILE A 284 32.25 -1.04 31.07
C ILE A 284 32.83 -1.73 32.29
N ILE A 285 32.01 -2.41 33.11
CA ILE A 285 32.41 -2.94 34.44
C ILE A 285 32.74 -4.43 34.38
N GLY A 286 32.41 -5.13 33.26
CA GLY A 286 32.38 -6.59 33.18
C GLY A 286 31.12 -7.17 33.83
N GLU A 287 30.80 -8.43 33.54
CA GLU A 287 29.71 -9.12 34.22
C GLU A 287 30.04 -9.24 35.71
N PRO A 288 29.09 -9.00 36.62
CA PRO A 288 29.29 -9.28 38.02
C PRO A 288 29.55 -10.80 38.15
N GLU A 289 30.71 -11.15 38.67
CA GLU A 289 31.04 -12.53 39.06
C GLU A 289 30.00 -12.96 40.11
N TYR A 290 29.03 -13.78 39.69
CA TYR A 290 28.15 -14.45 40.65
C TYR A 290 28.99 -15.55 41.29
N SER A 291 29.58 -15.24 42.48
CA SER A 291 30.02 -16.28 43.39
C SER A 291 28.80 -17.10 43.84
N GLU A 292 28.86 -18.40 43.54
CA GLU A 292 27.89 -19.41 43.95
C GLU A 292 27.55 -19.37 45.43
#